data_b58f9594418dd713639a8a2dfb19ef92
#
_entry.id   b58f9594418dd713639a8a2dfb19ef92
#
_cell.length_a   1.000
_cell.length_b   1.000
_cell.length_c   1.000
_cell.angle_alpha   90.00
_cell.angle_beta   90.00
_cell.angle_gamma   90.00
#
_symmetry.space_group_name_H-M   'P 1'
#
loop_
_entity.id
_entity.type
_entity.pdbx_description
1 polymer ?
#
loop_
_entity_poly.entity_id
_entity_poly.type
_entity_poly.pdbx_seq_one_letter_code
_entity_poly.pdbx_strand_id
1 'polypeptide(L)'
;MDVRIVDFLETRVAVLEHHGPPELEHQTARRLVQWRLQHRLPPDRHRTYGVHYTDPRTTPPEQHRVDFCVSVDEDVAPNPEGVVTKVIPGGRCAVARHLGSRANVSAAAHLYEVWLPKSGETLRDFPIFFHYVNVGPHLQDRELITDVYLPVR
;
A
#
# COMPACT_ATOMS: atom_id res chain seq x y z
N MET A 1 5.81 4.19 19.42
CA MET A 1 5.76 3.40 18.16
C MET A 1 7.16 3.33 17.59
N ASP A 2 7.62 2.14 17.31
CA ASP A 2 8.96 1.93 16.78
C ASP A 2 9.01 2.25 15.29
N VAL A 3 10.03 3.03 14.90
CA VAL A 3 10.29 3.35 13.50
C VAL A 3 11.69 2.89 13.15
N ARG A 4 11.83 2.18 12.02
CA ARG A 4 13.11 1.69 11.53
C ARG A 4 13.41 2.28 10.16
N ILE A 5 14.66 2.51 9.86
CA ILE A 5 15.11 2.82 8.49
C ILE A 5 15.52 1.52 7.82
N VAL A 6 14.97 1.27 6.65
CA VAL A 6 15.28 0.08 5.83
C VAL A 6 15.56 0.49 4.40
N ASP A 7 16.26 -0.36 3.66
CA ASP A 7 16.38 -0.24 2.22
C ASP A 7 15.32 -1.14 1.59
N PHE A 8 14.30 -0.52 1.01
CA PHE A 8 13.26 -1.26 0.31
C PHE A 8 13.79 -1.71 -1.05
N LEU A 9 13.59 -2.99 -1.38
CA LEU A 9 13.99 -3.52 -2.69
C LEU A 9 12.95 -3.15 -3.74
N GLU A 10 13.40 -2.62 -4.88
CA GLU A 10 12.53 -2.34 -6.01
C GLU A 10 11.61 -3.52 -6.29
N THR A 11 10.32 -3.25 -6.44
CA THR A 11 9.30 -4.30 -6.54
C THR A 11 8.38 -4.03 -7.72
N ARG A 12 8.33 -4.97 -8.66
CA ARG A 12 7.35 -4.96 -9.74
C ARG A 12 5.99 -5.36 -9.19
N VAL A 13 4.95 -4.64 -9.55
CA VAL A 13 3.60 -4.87 -9.06
C VAL A 13 2.58 -4.84 -10.20
N ALA A 14 1.57 -5.70 -10.06
CA ALA A 14 0.31 -5.59 -10.79
C ALA A 14 -0.57 -4.64 -10.01
N VAL A 15 -1.15 -3.65 -10.68
CA VAL A 15 -1.85 -2.55 -10.04
C VAL A 15 -3.25 -2.38 -10.61
N LEU A 16 -4.22 -2.25 -9.71
CA LEU A 16 -5.54 -1.75 -10.05
C LEU A 16 -5.71 -0.39 -9.36
N GLU A 17 -5.84 0.65 -10.17
CA GLU A 17 -5.93 2.02 -9.68
C GLU A 17 -7.33 2.32 -9.16
N HIS A 18 -7.41 2.89 -7.97
CA HIS A 18 -8.65 3.42 -7.42
C HIS A 18 -8.64 4.95 -7.57
N HIS A 19 -9.64 5.46 -8.27
CA HIS A 19 -9.90 6.89 -8.40
C HIS A 19 -11.32 7.16 -7.91
N GLY A 20 -11.47 8.03 -6.92
CA GLY A 20 -12.77 8.41 -6.42
C GLY A 20 -12.93 8.19 -4.91
N PRO A 21 -14.18 8.24 -4.41
CA PRO A 21 -14.44 8.26 -2.97
C PRO A 21 -13.76 7.13 -2.20
N PRO A 22 -13.18 7.42 -1.02
CA PRO A 22 -12.56 6.39 -0.17
C PRO A 22 -13.51 5.26 0.21
N GLU A 23 -14.81 5.54 0.32
CA GLU A 23 -15.83 4.53 0.66
C GLU A 23 -15.94 3.43 -0.40
N LEU A 24 -15.46 3.69 -1.63
CA LEU A 24 -15.52 2.75 -2.73
C LEU A 24 -14.21 1.96 -2.91
N GLU A 25 -13.20 2.20 -2.08
CA GLU A 25 -11.92 1.48 -2.17
C GLU A 25 -12.10 -0.03 -2.08
N HIS A 26 -13.03 -0.49 -1.24
CA HIS A 26 -13.26 -1.92 -1.06
C HIS A 26 -13.74 -2.61 -2.34
N GLN A 27 -14.45 -1.89 -3.22
CA GLN A 27 -14.89 -2.43 -4.51
C GLN A 27 -13.68 -2.66 -5.43
N THR A 28 -12.79 -1.69 -5.50
CA THR A 28 -11.57 -1.79 -6.30
C THR A 28 -10.66 -2.90 -5.75
N ALA A 29 -10.47 -2.95 -4.43
CA ALA A 29 -9.66 -3.98 -3.80
C ALA A 29 -10.21 -5.37 -4.08
N ARG A 30 -11.54 -5.55 -4.03
CA ARG A 30 -12.19 -6.83 -4.33
C ARG A 30 -11.95 -7.26 -5.77
N ARG A 31 -11.97 -6.33 -6.71
CA ARG A 31 -11.68 -6.62 -8.12
C ARG A 31 -10.25 -7.13 -8.30
N LEU A 32 -9.30 -6.55 -7.58
CA LEU A 32 -7.92 -7.02 -7.61
C LEU A 32 -7.80 -8.43 -7.00
N VAL A 33 -8.50 -8.70 -5.91
CA VAL A 33 -8.52 -10.04 -5.30
C VAL A 33 -9.04 -11.08 -6.31
N GLN A 34 -10.12 -10.77 -7.02
CA GLN A 34 -10.65 -11.66 -8.05
C GLN A 34 -9.64 -11.91 -9.16
N TRP A 35 -8.97 -10.85 -9.63
CA TRP A 35 -7.95 -10.95 -10.67
C TRP A 35 -6.78 -11.83 -10.23
N ARG A 36 -6.28 -11.63 -8.99
CA ARG A 36 -5.15 -12.42 -8.50
C ARG A 36 -5.51 -13.90 -8.28
N LEU A 37 -6.76 -14.20 -7.91
CA LEU A 37 -7.22 -15.57 -7.80
C LEU A 37 -7.22 -16.27 -9.17
N GLN A 38 -7.68 -15.58 -10.21
CA GLN A 38 -7.68 -16.10 -11.58
C GLN A 38 -6.26 -16.34 -12.10
N HIS A 39 -5.30 -15.53 -11.68
CA HIS A 39 -3.91 -15.58 -12.13
C HIS A 39 -3.00 -16.36 -11.18
N ARG A 40 -3.56 -16.99 -10.15
CA ARG A 40 -2.85 -17.85 -9.19
C ARG A 40 -1.69 -17.13 -8.52
N LEU A 41 -1.98 -15.96 -7.93
CA LEU A 41 -1.01 -15.12 -7.22
C LEU A 41 -1.33 -15.12 -5.71
N PRO A 42 -1.01 -16.22 -4.99
CA PRO A 42 -1.39 -16.34 -3.57
C PRO A 42 -0.59 -15.37 -2.67
N PRO A 43 -1.19 -14.91 -1.55
CA PRO A 43 -0.54 -13.94 -0.66
C PRO A 43 0.76 -14.41 -0.03
N ASP A 44 0.98 -15.71 0.11
CA ASP A 44 2.22 -16.26 0.68
C ASP A 44 3.42 -16.14 -0.27
N ARG A 45 3.18 -15.92 -1.57
CA ARG A 45 4.23 -15.76 -2.59
C ARG A 45 4.24 -14.38 -3.23
N HIS A 46 3.11 -13.68 -3.20
CA HIS A 46 2.93 -12.38 -3.84
C HIS A 46 2.42 -11.39 -2.81
N ARG A 47 3.28 -10.45 -2.44
CA ARG A 47 2.98 -9.47 -1.39
C ARG A 47 1.94 -8.48 -1.87
N THR A 48 1.15 -7.97 -0.93
CA THR A 48 0.04 -7.05 -1.17
C THR A 48 0.42 -5.66 -0.67
N TYR A 49 0.30 -4.66 -1.54
CA TYR A 49 0.62 -3.27 -1.21
C TYR A 49 -0.52 -2.33 -1.55
N GLY A 50 -0.52 -1.17 -0.90
CA GLY A 50 -1.36 -0.04 -1.29
C GLY A 50 -0.51 1.22 -1.33
N VAL A 51 -0.49 1.92 -2.46
CA VAL A 51 0.25 3.17 -2.62
C VAL A 51 -0.74 4.33 -2.51
N HIS A 52 -0.53 5.21 -1.53
CA HIS A 52 -1.49 6.24 -1.17
C HIS A 52 -1.02 7.60 -1.69
N TYR A 53 -1.63 8.05 -2.79
CA TYR A 53 -1.26 9.31 -3.44
C TYR A 53 -1.88 10.53 -2.76
N THR A 54 -3.01 10.34 -2.06
CA THR A 54 -3.77 11.43 -1.45
C THR A 54 -4.10 11.10 0.00
N ASP A 55 -4.25 12.15 0.82
CA ASP A 55 -4.74 12.02 2.18
C ASP A 55 -6.26 12.16 2.15
N PRO A 56 -7.02 11.11 2.52
CA PRO A 56 -8.48 11.17 2.47
C PRO A 56 -9.08 12.21 3.43
N ARG A 57 -8.32 12.65 4.43
CA ARG A 57 -8.78 13.68 5.39
C ARG A 57 -8.81 15.07 4.77
N THR A 58 -7.98 15.33 3.76
CA THR A 58 -7.78 16.67 3.19
C THR A 58 -8.09 16.77 1.71
N THR A 59 -8.30 15.65 1.02
CA THR A 59 -8.52 15.59 -0.42
C THR A 59 -10.02 15.43 -0.71
N PRO A 60 -10.59 16.20 -1.66
CA PRO A 60 -11.97 15.97 -2.09
C PRO A 60 -12.17 14.51 -2.53
N PRO A 61 -13.29 13.87 -2.16
CA PRO A 61 -13.50 12.45 -2.44
C PRO A 61 -13.30 12.05 -3.90
N GLU A 62 -13.74 12.86 -4.83
CA GLU A 62 -13.62 12.59 -6.27
C GLU A 62 -12.18 12.65 -6.79
N GLN A 63 -11.26 13.22 -6.00
CA GLN A 63 -9.84 13.32 -6.34
C GLN A 63 -8.98 12.30 -5.58
N HIS A 64 -9.58 11.53 -4.71
CA HIS A 64 -8.86 10.51 -3.93
C HIS A 64 -8.30 9.43 -4.83
N ARG A 65 -7.06 9.01 -4.56
CA ARG A 65 -6.37 8.03 -5.38
C ARG A 65 -5.50 7.09 -4.54
N VAL A 66 -5.69 5.79 -4.77
CA VAL A 66 -4.89 4.71 -4.19
C VAL A 66 -4.61 3.68 -5.27
N ASP A 67 -3.38 3.17 -5.35
CA ASP A 67 -3.08 2.00 -6.15
C ASP A 67 -3.13 0.76 -5.26
N PHE A 68 -3.94 -0.23 -5.61
CA PHE A 68 -3.92 -1.55 -4.98
C PHE A 68 -3.01 -2.47 -5.79
N CYS A 69 -2.06 -3.12 -5.11
CA CYS A 69 -0.93 -3.77 -5.77
C CYS A 69 -0.71 -5.19 -5.28
N VAL A 70 -0.24 -6.04 -6.20
CA VAL A 70 0.25 -7.39 -5.90
C VAL A 70 1.62 -7.52 -6.54
N SER A 71 2.63 -7.98 -5.79
CA SER A 71 3.96 -8.21 -6.36
C SER A 71 3.92 -9.31 -7.41
N VAL A 72 4.58 -9.08 -8.53
CA VAL A 72 4.62 -10.02 -9.66
C VAL A 72 6.05 -10.18 -10.18
N ASP A 73 6.31 -11.34 -10.80
CA ASP A 73 7.63 -11.64 -11.36
C ASP A 73 7.74 -11.21 -12.83
N GLU A 74 6.61 -11.00 -13.49
CA GLU A 74 6.54 -10.68 -14.91
C GLU A 74 5.58 -9.52 -15.15
N ASP A 75 5.72 -8.86 -16.31
CA ASP A 75 4.79 -7.80 -16.71
C ASP A 75 3.39 -8.36 -16.93
N VAL A 76 2.40 -7.56 -16.56
CA VAL A 76 0.98 -7.91 -16.74
C VAL A 76 0.61 -7.74 -18.22
N ALA A 77 0.05 -8.79 -18.81
CA ALA A 77 -0.47 -8.71 -20.18
C ALA A 77 -1.71 -7.81 -20.24
N PRO A 78 -1.99 -7.19 -21.40
CA PRO A 78 -3.22 -6.42 -21.58
C PRO A 78 -4.45 -7.24 -21.16
N ASN A 79 -5.37 -6.61 -20.43
CA ASN A 79 -6.52 -7.31 -19.86
C ASN A 79 -7.73 -6.35 -19.77
N PRO A 80 -8.96 -6.89 -19.76
CA PRO A 80 -10.15 -6.05 -19.71
C PRO A 80 -10.43 -5.44 -18.33
N GLU A 81 -9.80 -5.94 -17.28
CA GLU A 81 -10.00 -5.47 -15.91
C GLU A 81 -9.27 -4.16 -15.63
N GLY A 82 -8.32 -3.75 -16.48
CA GLY A 82 -7.56 -2.53 -16.28
C GLY A 82 -6.36 -2.68 -15.35
N VAL A 83 -5.92 -3.91 -15.09
CA VAL A 83 -4.72 -4.16 -14.29
C VAL A 83 -3.48 -3.84 -15.11
N VAL A 84 -2.60 -3.02 -14.54
CA VAL A 84 -1.38 -2.55 -15.23
C VAL A 84 -0.14 -2.90 -14.42
N THR A 85 1.02 -2.87 -15.09
CA THR A 85 2.30 -3.07 -14.41
C THR A 85 2.86 -1.73 -13.96
N LYS A 86 3.33 -1.67 -12.72
CA LYS A 86 4.11 -0.55 -12.19
C LYS A 86 5.27 -1.07 -11.37
N VAL A 87 6.10 -0.17 -10.89
CA VAL A 87 7.22 -0.48 -10.00
C VAL A 87 7.13 0.40 -8.76
N ILE A 88 7.22 -0.23 -7.58
CA ILE A 88 7.49 0.53 -6.36
C ILE A 88 9.00 0.69 -6.29
N PRO A 89 9.52 1.92 -6.38
CA PRO A 89 10.97 2.12 -6.45
C PRO A 89 11.66 1.71 -5.16
N GLY A 90 12.86 1.15 -5.31
CA GLY A 90 13.72 0.84 -4.17
C GLY A 90 14.31 2.09 -3.55
N GLY A 91 14.79 1.94 -2.32
CA GLY A 91 15.49 3.00 -1.61
C GLY A 91 15.12 3.07 -0.14
N ARG A 92 15.68 4.08 0.53
CA ARG A 92 15.49 4.25 1.98
C ARG A 92 14.05 4.57 2.32
N CYS A 93 13.54 3.87 3.32
CA CYS A 93 12.20 4.10 3.85
C CYS A 93 12.23 4.05 5.38
N ALA A 94 11.41 4.90 6.01
CA ALA A 94 11.06 4.74 7.42
C ALA A 94 9.86 3.81 7.50
N VAL A 95 9.93 2.80 8.37
CA VAL A 95 8.89 1.78 8.49
C VAL A 95 8.34 1.77 9.90
N ALA A 96 7.01 1.81 10.02
CA ALA A 96 6.31 1.64 11.28
C ALA A 96 5.23 0.57 11.11
N ARG A 97 5.12 -0.35 12.08
CA ARG A 97 4.12 -1.42 12.03
C ARG A 97 2.85 -1.01 12.74
N HIS A 98 1.73 -1.19 12.05
CA HIS A 98 0.38 -1.03 12.61
C HIS A 98 -0.24 -2.41 12.85
N LEU A 99 -0.76 -2.62 14.04
CA LEU A 99 -1.46 -3.85 14.41
C LEU A 99 -2.94 -3.52 14.60
N GLY A 100 -3.80 -4.34 13.98
CA GLY A 100 -5.23 -4.19 14.12
C GLY A 100 -5.93 -3.67 12.87
N SER A 101 -7.14 -3.12 13.07
CA SER A 101 -8.02 -2.69 11.99
C SER A 101 -7.36 -1.73 11.02
N ARG A 102 -7.59 -1.96 9.73
CA ARG A 102 -7.12 -1.09 8.65
C ARG A 102 -8.06 0.06 8.34
N ALA A 103 -9.15 0.19 9.09
CA ALA A 103 -10.02 1.34 8.99
C ALA A 103 -9.34 2.63 9.48
N ASN A 104 -8.38 2.51 10.38
CA ASN A 104 -7.61 3.64 10.90
C ASN A 104 -6.16 3.23 11.13
N VAL A 105 -5.30 3.46 10.14
CA VAL A 105 -3.89 3.13 10.21
C VAL A 105 -3.13 4.32 10.80
N SER A 106 -3.04 4.34 12.14
CA SER A 106 -2.41 5.43 12.88
C SER A 106 -0.91 5.60 12.61
N ALA A 107 -0.24 4.55 12.13
CA ALA A 107 1.19 4.58 11.82
C ALA A 107 1.54 5.63 10.75
N ALA A 108 0.65 5.86 9.78
CA ALA A 108 0.88 6.87 8.74
C ALA A 108 0.93 8.28 9.34
N ALA A 109 -0.04 8.63 10.18
CA ALA A 109 -0.05 9.92 10.86
C ALA A 109 1.17 10.07 11.77
N HIS A 110 1.54 9.02 12.50
CA HIS A 110 2.71 9.04 13.38
C HIS A 110 3.99 9.34 12.58
N LEU A 111 4.19 8.71 11.44
CA LEU A 111 5.37 8.93 10.61
C LEU A 111 5.47 10.38 10.13
N TYR A 112 4.38 10.95 9.63
CA TYR A 112 4.38 12.32 9.12
C TYR A 112 4.41 13.38 10.22
N GLU A 113 3.64 13.20 11.28
CA GLU A 113 3.37 14.25 12.25
C GLU A 113 4.29 14.21 13.46
N VAL A 114 4.79 13.04 13.82
CA VAL A 114 5.62 12.85 15.01
C VAL A 114 7.06 12.51 14.66
N TRP A 115 7.27 11.47 13.85
CA TRP A 115 8.61 10.98 13.57
C TRP A 115 9.40 11.89 12.61
N LEU A 116 8.80 12.23 11.47
CA LEU A 116 9.51 12.98 10.42
C LEU A 116 10.07 14.32 10.91
N PRO A 117 9.31 15.17 11.65
CA PRO A 117 9.83 16.45 12.12
C PRO A 117 11.05 16.33 13.04
N LYS A 118 11.20 15.21 13.74
CA LYS A 118 12.29 14.99 14.70
C LYS A 118 13.44 14.17 14.12
N SER A 119 13.26 13.59 12.95
CA SER A 119 14.18 12.60 12.40
C SER A 119 15.41 13.21 11.70
N GLY A 120 15.30 14.44 11.23
CA GLY A 120 16.30 15.03 10.35
C GLY A 120 16.23 14.52 8.91
N GLU A 121 15.30 13.61 8.62
CA GLU A 121 15.11 13.06 7.28
C GLU A 121 14.21 13.95 6.43
N THR A 122 14.34 13.82 5.10
CA THR A 122 13.48 14.52 4.14
C THR A 122 12.78 13.50 3.26
N LEU A 123 11.60 13.87 2.74
CA LEU A 123 10.82 12.99 1.90
C LEU A 123 11.50 12.79 0.53
N ARG A 124 11.42 11.55 0.05
CA ARG A 124 11.78 11.19 -1.32
C ARG A 124 10.53 11.35 -2.20
N ASP A 125 10.73 11.50 -3.51
CA ASP A 125 9.63 11.74 -4.45
C ASP A 125 8.89 10.44 -4.80
N PHE A 126 8.28 9.84 -3.81
CA PHE A 126 7.35 8.72 -3.96
C PHE A 126 6.40 8.70 -2.78
N PRO A 127 5.11 8.38 -2.98
CA PRO A 127 4.12 8.40 -1.91
C PRO A 127 4.38 7.36 -0.82
N ILE A 128 3.80 7.61 0.35
CA ILE A 128 3.70 6.61 1.41
C ILE A 128 2.98 5.36 0.87
N PHE A 129 3.46 4.18 1.24
CA PHE A 129 2.78 2.95 0.84
C PHE A 129 2.70 1.95 2.00
N PHE A 130 1.68 1.11 1.92
CA PHE A 130 1.38 0.12 2.95
C PHE A 130 1.70 -1.26 2.38
N HIS A 131 2.34 -2.10 3.19
CA HIS A 131 2.45 -3.53 2.96
C HIS A 131 1.44 -4.21 3.86
N TYR A 132 0.42 -4.81 3.26
CA TYR A 132 -0.58 -5.60 3.98
C TYR A 132 0.02 -6.98 4.21
N VAL A 133 0.68 -7.15 5.37
CA VAL A 133 1.54 -8.31 5.67
C VAL A 133 0.74 -9.61 5.65
N ASN A 134 -0.48 -9.57 6.19
CA ASN A 134 -1.38 -10.71 6.14
C ASN A 134 -2.73 -10.27 5.53
N VAL A 135 -3.27 -11.11 4.67
CA VAL A 135 -4.55 -10.87 4.02
C VAL A 135 -5.33 -12.18 3.94
N GLY A 136 -6.66 -12.07 3.90
CA GLY A 136 -7.52 -13.22 3.75
C GLY A 136 -8.83 -13.07 4.53
N PRO A 137 -9.89 -13.75 4.06
CA PRO A 137 -11.23 -13.61 4.68
C PRO A 137 -11.34 -14.26 6.06
N HIS A 138 -10.38 -15.12 6.42
CA HIS A 138 -10.37 -15.80 7.72
C HIS A 138 -9.75 -14.96 8.85
N LEU A 139 -9.14 -13.81 8.51
CA LEU A 139 -8.49 -12.96 9.50
C LEU A 139 -9.49 -12.01 10.14
N GLN A 140 -9.40 -11.89 11.47
CA GLN A 140 -10.13 -10.87 12.22
C GLN A 140 -9.34 -9.57 12.25
N ASP A 141 -10.02 -8.45 12.42
CA ASP A 141 -9.38 -7.13 12.44
C ASP A 141 -8.19 -7.07 13.39
N ARG A 142 -8.32 -7.63 14.59
CA ARG A 142 -7.25 -7.64 15.61
C ARG A 142 -5.98 -8.39 15.16
N GLU A 143 -6.10 -9.26 14.16
CA GLU A 143 -4.99 -10.07 13.66
C GLU A 143 -4.24 -9.38 12.52
N LEU A 144 -4.78 -8.30 11.97
CA LEU A 144 -4.21 -7.64 10.79
C LEU A 144 -2.90 -6.93 11.13
N ILE A 145 -1.93 -7.09 10.24
CA ILE A 145 -0.61 -6.46 10.34
C ILE A 145 -0.38 -5.64 9.07
N THR A 146 -0.07 -4.36 9.26
CA THR A 146 0.24 -3.45 8.15
C THR A 146 1.56 -2.76 8.44
N ASP A 147 2.51 -2.89 7.54
CA ASP A 147 3.76 -2.13 7.61
C ASP A 147 3.62 -0.90 6.73
N VAL A 148 3.84 0.26 7.33
CA VAL A 148 3.72 1.55 6.66
C VAL A 148 5.11 2.05 6.31
N TYR A 149 5.34 2.28 5.02
CA TYR A 149 6.63 2.72 4.48
C TYR A 149 6.54 4.18 4.05
N LEU A 150 7.38 5.02 4.63
CA LEU A 150 7.52 6.42 4.24
C LEU A 150 8.85 6.57 3.51
N PRO A 151 8.84 6.77 2.17
CA PRO A 151 10.09 6.97 1.42
C PRO A 151 10.81 8.24 1.87
N VAL A 152 12.09 8.11 2.21
CA VAL A 152 12.96 9.20 2.66
C VAL A 152 14.26 9.22 1.85
N ARG A 153 14.94 10.33 1.91
CA ARG A 153 16.22 10.50 1.18
C ARG A 153 17.41 9.93 1.94
#